data_d73e9b3ae05502502209171020e1dc79
#
_entry.id   d73e9b3ae05502502209171020e1dc79
#
_cell.length_a   1.000
_cell.length_b   1.000
_cell.length_c   1.000
_cell.angle_alpha   90.00
_cell.angle_beta   90.00
_cell.angle_gamma   90.00
#
_symmetry.space_group_name_H-M   'P 1'
#
loop_
_entity.id
_entity.type
_entity.pdbx_description
1 polymer ?
#
loop_
_entity_poly.entity_id
_entity_poly.type
_entity_poly.pdbx_seq_one_letter_code
_entity_poly.pdbx_strand_id
1 'polypeptide(L)'
;MKFTLSWLKDHLDTSAPLDEIVNTLTMIGLEVERVEDKAKEYAPFKVVQILEAVQHPNADRLRVCKVDNGTGAPLQIVCGAPNARAGLKTVLGLPGTYIPAKDITLSVGKIRGVESQGMMISGAEIGFSDDHNGIIEMPEDAPIGTPFAEVLGISEPVIEINLTPNRPDCTGVNGIARDLGATLIGDYKENAPKRMAGTFPCPVTVKIEAPELCPAFALRLVRGVKNGPSPEWLQKRLAAIGLRPINALVDITNYITYDRGRPLHVFDAKKVKGNLTVRRAQNGEQLLALDGRTYALDTAMCVIADERAVESLAGIMGGEESGCDESTTDVLIESALWNEFNIAQTGRKLGINTDARY
;
A
#
# COMPACT_ATOMS: atom_id res chain seq x y z
N MET A 1 5.67 7.76 -7.57
CA MET A 1 6.11 7.32 -6.22
C MET A 1 5.13 7.83 -5.19
N LYS A 2 4.62 6.92 -4.31
CA LYS A 2 3.66 7.29 -3.25
C LYS A 2 4.26 7.08 -1.88
N PHE A 3 3.97 7.97 -0.95
CA PHE A 3 4.38 7.85 0.44
C PHE A 3 3.48 8.66 1.36
N THR A 4 3.42 8.27 2.64
CA THR A 4 2.66 9.01 3.65
C THR A 4 3.51 10.10 4.29
N LEU A 5 2.86 11.12 4.85
CA LEU A 5 3.56 12.20 5.55
C LEU A 5 4.33 11.68 6.77
N SER A 6 3.80 10.70 7.51
CA SER A 6 4.50 10.11 8.65
C SER A 6 5.73 9.32 8.22
N TRP A 7 5.63 8.60 7.08
CA TRP A 7 6.79 7.89 6.53
C TRP A 7 7.92 8.85 6.14
N LEU A 8 7.58 9.98 5.53
CA LEU A 8 8.55 11.04 5.26
C LEU A 8 9.21 11.54 6.57
N LYS A 9 8.39 11.76 7.61
CA LYS A 9 8.87 12.23 8.92
C LYS A 9 9.74 11.23 9.71
N ASP A 10 9.72 9.95 9.35
CA ASP A 10 10.70 9.00 9.87
C ASP A 10 12.13 9.37 9.47
N HIS A 11 12.30 10.00 8.30
CA HIS A 11 13.58 10.39 7.70
C HIS A 11 13.85 11.90 7.71
N LEU A 12 12.87 12.72 8.02
CA LEU A 12 12.98 14.18 8.04
C LEU A 12 12.36 14.73 9.33
N ASP A 13 13.15 15.44 10.14
CA ASP A 13 12.61 16.17 11.27
C ASP A 13 12.15 17.54 10.80
N THR A 14 10.83 17.71 10.69
CA THR A 14 10.24 18.94 10.16
C THR A 14 8.93 19.27 10.87
N SER A 15 8.73 20.56 11.14
CA SER A 15 7.48 21.13 11.59
C SER A 15 6.71 21.84 10.44
N ALA A 16 7.25 21.81 9.22
CA ALA A 16 6.63 22.44 8.06
C ALA A 16 5.23 21.86 7.80
N PRO A 17 4.26 22.70 7.47
CA PRO A 17 2.92 22.25 7.08
C PRO A 17 2.96 21.50 5.74
N LEU A 18 1.94 20.68 5.50
CA LEU A 18 1.84 19.86 4.28
C LEU A 18 2.01 20.67 2.99
N ASP A 19 1.37 21.82 2.91
CA ASP A 19 1.40 22.68 1.70
C ASP A 19 2.81 23.20 1.40
N GLU A 20 3.60 23.50 2.42
CA GLU A 20 4.99 23.91 2.27
C GLU A 20 5.87 22.76 1.79
N ILE A 21 5.67 21.55 2.35
CA ILE A 21 6.37 20.33 1.90
C ILE A 21 6.05 20.05 0.43
N VAL A 22 4.78 20.09 0.05
CA VAL A 22 4.31 19.84 -1.33
C VAL A 22 4.90 20.85 -2.31
N ASN A 23 4.87 22.14 -1.97
CA ASN A 23 5.47 23.19 -2.79
C ASN A 23 6.98 23.00 -2.94
N THR A 24 7.68 22.68 -1.84
CA THR A 24 9.12 22.46 -1.85
C THR A 24 9.50 21.27 -2.71
N LEU A 25 8.78 20.15 -2.60
CA LEU A 25 8.98 18.98 -3.47
C LEU A 25 8.94 19.35 -4.94
N THR A 26 7.90 20.06 -5.36
CA THR A 26 7.76 20.51 -6.75
C THR A 26 8.90 21.45 -7.17
N MET A 27 9.28 22.38 -6.30
CA MET A 27 10.36 23.36 -6.60
C MET A 27 11.73 22.71 -6.77
N ILE A 28 12.01 21.59 -6.10
CA ILE A 28 13.28 20.84 -6.27
C ILE A 28 13.23 19.79 -7.38
N GLY A 29 12.15 19.76 -8.17
CA GLY A 29 12.01 18.86 -9.32
C GLY A 29 11.43 17.48 -8.99
N LEU A 30 10.84 17.31 -7.81
CA LEU A 30 10.02 16.16 -7.42
C LEU A 30 8.53 16.58 -7.54
N GLU A 31 8.03 16.67 -8.77
CA GLU A 31 6.70 17.19 -9.08
C GLU A 31 5.61 16.40 -8.33
N VAL A 32 4.83 17.11 -7.49
CA VAL A 32 3.69 16.50 -6.80
C VAL A 32 2.51 16.46 -7.76
N GLU A 33 2.11 15.24 -8.14
CA GLU A 33 0.95 15.01 -9.01
C GLU A 33 -0.36 15.01 -8.22
N ARG A 34 -0.31 14.50 -6.98
CA ARG A 34 -1.52 14.35 -6.16
C ARG A 34 -1.19 14.34 -4.67
N VAL A 35 -2.10 14.92 -3.90
CA VAL A 35 -2.16 14.75 -2.44
C VAL A 35 -3.55 14.21 -2.09
N GLU A 36 -3.61 13.07 -1.45
CA GLU A 36 -4.84 12.45 -0.94
C GLU A 36 -4.87 12.58 0.58
N ASP A 37 -5.76 13.40 1.09
CA ASP A 37 -6.00 13.55 2.53
C ASP A 37 -7.37 12.98 2.91
N LYS A 38 -7.48 11.65 2.81
CA LYS A 38 -8.70 10.92 3.17
C LYS A 38 -9.09 11.10 4.64
N ALA A 39 -8.12 11.32 5.52
CA ALA A 39 -8.38 11.63 6.91
C ALA A 39 -9.21 12.91 7.05
N LYS A 40 -8.82 13.97 6.32
CA LYS A 40 -9.53 15.24 6.29
C LYS A 40 -10.89 15.12 5.57
N GLU A 41 -10.92 14.41 4.43
CA GLU A 41 -12.16 14.19 3.68
C GLU A 41 -13.21 13.45 4.51
N TYR A 42 -12.80 12.45 5.31
CA TYR A 42 -13.71 11.64 6.12
C TYR A 42 -13.91 12.15 7.55
N ALA A 43 -13.19 13.16 7.99
CA ALA A 43 -13.31 13.72 9.35
C ALA A 43 -14.74 14.14 9.74
N PRO A 44 -15.59 14.68 8.83
CA PRO A 44 -16.97 15.06 9.16
C PRO A 44 -17.90 13.87 9.41
N PHE A 45 -17.51 12.65 8.95
CA PHE A 45 -18.33 11.46 9.06
C PHE A 45 -18.02 10.69 10.34
N LYS A 46 -19.08 10.22 11.04
CA LYS A 46 -18.94 9.52 12.31
C LYS A 46 -19.64 8.18 12.28
N VAL A 47 -19.10 7.24 13.05
CA VAL A 47 -19.74 5.95 13.31
C VAL A 47 -20.92 6.16 14.23
N VAL A 48 -22.06 5.58 13.87
CA VAL A 48 -23.32 5.66 14.60
C VAL A 48 -24.00 4.30 14.66
N GLN A 49 -24.96 4.12 15.57
CA GLN A 49 -25.77 2.92 15.62
C GLN A 49 -27.25 3.23 15.39
N ILE A 50 -27.90 2.46 14.54
CA ILE A 50 -29.36 2.52 14.36
C ILE A 50 -30.01 1.79 15.52
N LEU A 51 -30.72 2.53 16.41
CA LEU A 51 -31.47 1.97 17.53
C LEU A 51 -32.81 1.39 17.09
N GLU A 52 -33.53 2.12 16.23
CA GLU A 52 -34.82 1.74 15.66
C GLU A 52 -34.87 2.09 14.18
N ALA A 53 -35.56 1.28 13.39
CA ALA A 53 -35.81 1.54 11.96
C ALA A 53 -37.26 1.15 11.64
N VAL A 54 -38.15 2.12 11.61
CA VAL A 54 -39.58 1.91 11.34
C VAL A 54 -39.98 2.38 9.95
N GLN A 55 -41.09 1.82 9.43
CA GLN A 55 -41.61 2.22 8.13
C GLN A 55 -41.98 3.71 8.09
N HIS A 56 -41.59 4.43 7.06
CA HIS A 56 -41.96 5.83 6.87
C HIS A 56 -43.49 5.98 6.62
N PRO A 57 -44.19 6.91 7.29
CA PRO A 57 -45.65 6.99 7.19
C PRO A 57 -46.17 7.34 5.77
N ASN A 58 -45.35 8.02 4.97
CA ASN A 58 -45.76 8.54 3.65
C ASN A 58 -44.89 8.00 2.49
N ALA A 59 -44.12 6.91 2.67
CA ALA A 59 -43.25 6.38 1.64
C ALA A 59 -42.86 4.92 1.88
N ASP A 60 -43.18 4.02 0.95
CA ASP A 60 -42.98 2.58 1.08
C ASP A 60 -41.49 2.14 1.08
N ARG A 61 -40.63 2.93 0.45
CA ARG A 61 -39.18 2.62 0.34
C ARG A 61 -38.30 3.34 1.35
N LEU A 62 -38.91 4.13 2.24
CA LEU A 62 -38.17 4.89 3.26
C LEU A 62 -38.40 4.31 4.64
N ARG A 63 -37.39 4.48 5.50
CA ARG A 63 -37.47 4.20 6.94
C ARG A 63 -37.16 5.47 7.73
N VAL A 64 -37.84 5.61 8.86
CA VAL A 64 -37.51 6.59 9.89
C VAL A 64 -36.68 5.88 10.93
N CYS A 65 -35.43 6.29 11.08
CA CYS A 65 -34.46 5.67 11.97
C CYS A 65 -34.18 6.58 13.17
N LYS A 66 -34.11 5.99 14.37
CA LYS A 66 -33.49 6.62 15.53
C LYS A 66 -32.05 6.16 15.61
N VAL A 67 -31.13 7.10 15.67
CA VAL A 67 -29.69 6.85 15.50
C VAL A 67 -28.95 7.39 16.71
N ASP A 68 -28.18 6.54 17.38
CA ASP A 68 -27.25 6.93 18.43
C ASP A 68 -25.93 7.39 17.78
N ASN A 69 -25.53 8.64 18.05
CA ASN A 69 -24.29 9.25 17.59
C ASN A 69 -23.26 9.45 18.72
N GLY A 70 -23.48 8.86 19.88
CA GLY A 70 -22.62 8.99 21.05
C GLY A 70 -22.79 10.27 21.87
N THR A 71 -23.76 11.15 21.53
CA THR A 71 -24.00 12.41 22.27
C THR A 71 -25.11 12.30 23.34
N GLY A 72 -25.72 11.14 23.48
CA GLY A 72 -26.77 10.86 24.49
C GLY A 72 -28.19 11.16 24.03
N ALA A 73 -28.43 11.97 23.00
CA ALA A 73 -29.72 12.21 22.39
C ALA A 73 -29.81 11.58 21.02
N PRO A 74 -30.70 10.59 20.76
CA PRO A 74 -30.81 9.97 19.44
C PRO A 74 -31.29 10.99 18.38
N LEU A 75 -30.70 10.90 17.19
CA LEU A 75 -31.10 11.68 16.03
C LEU A 75 -32.17 10.95 15.22
N GLN A 76 -33.09 11.71 14.62
CA GLN A 76 -34.04 11.17 13.66
C GLN A 76 -33.46 11.30 12.24
N ILE A 77 -33.32 10.19 11.54
CA ILE A 77 -32.79 10.15 10.17
C ILE A 77 -33.76 9.40 9.28
N VAL A 78 -34.12 9.98 8.14
CA VAL A 78 -34.89 9.30 7.10
C VAL A 78 -33.93 8.63 6.12
N CYS A 79 -34.06 7.33 5.92
CA CYS A 79 -33.15 6.53 5.11
C CYS A 79 -33.90 5.70 4.07
N GLY A 80 -33.38 5.67 2.84
CA GLY A 80 -33.89 4.85 1.74
C GLY A 80 -33.06 3.59 1.45
N ALA A 81 -32.01 3.36 2.22
CA ALA A 81 -31.15 2.20 2.00
C ALA A 81 -31.84 0.89 2.41
N PRO A 82 -31.76 -0.17 1.59
CA PRO A 82 -32.46 -1.44 1.87
C PRO A 82 -31.87 -2.17 3.10
N ASN A 83 -30.60 -1.92 3.43
CA ASN A 83 -29.92 -2.54 4.55
C ASN A 83 -30.10 -1.80 5.89
N ALA A 84 -30.80 -0.65 5.92
CA ALA A 84 -31.06 0.08 7.15
C ALA A 84 -31.94 -0.76 8.11
N ARG A 85 -31.38 -1.15 9.27
CA ARG A 85 -32.03 -2.00 10.28
C ARG A 85 -31.56 -1.65 11.68
N ALA A 86 -32.40 -1.94 12.67
CA ALA A 86 -32.00 -1.79 14.06
C ALA A 86 -30.78 -2.65 14.40
N GLY A 87 -29.88 -2.13 15.23
CA GLY A 87 -28.63 -2.76 15.63
C GLY A 87 -27.46 -2.49 14.68
N LEU A 88 -27.71 -2.08 13.42
CA LEU A 88 -26.63 -1.82 12.46
C LEU A 88 -25.80 -0.60 12.89
N LYS A 89 -24.49 -0.77 12.93
CA LYS A 89 -23.54 0.34 12.96
C LYS A 89 -23.22 0.81 11.55
N THR A 90 -23.25 2.11 11.33
CA THR A 90 -23.09 2.75 10.01
C THR A 90 -22.40 4.09 10.13
N VAL A 91 -22.27 4.80 9.02
CA VAL A 91 -21.61 6.10 8.94
C VAL A 91 -22.65 7.20 8.72
N LEU A 92 -22.56 8.28 9.49
CA LEU A 92 -23.46 9.43 9.44
C LEU A 92 -22.72 10.71 9.08
N GLY A 93 -23.27 11.47 8.13
CA GLY A 93 -22.97 12.89 7.90
C GLY A 93 -24.01 13.76 8.59
N LEU A 94 -23.57 14.71 9.41
CA LEU A 94 -24.41 15.69 10.09
C LEU A 94 -24.70 16.91 9.19
N PRO A 95 -25.68 17.78 9.53
CA PRO A 95 -25.86 19.07 8.83
C PRO A 95 -24.56 19.87 8.79
N GLY A 96 -24.23 20.46 7.63
CA GLY A 96 -22.97 21.12 7.33
C GLY A 96 -21.93 20.23 6.64
N THR A 97 -22.13 18.91 6.60
CA THR A 97 -21.22 18.00 5.90
C THR A 97 -21.45 18.04 4.39
N TYR A 98 -20.36 18.16 3.62
CA TYR A 98 -20.39 18.08 2.15
C TYR A 98 -20.34 16.64 1.68
N ILE A 99 -21.20 16.29 0.71
CA ILE A 99 -21.28 14.96 0.08
C ILE A 99 -20.76 15.05 -1.35
N PRO A 100 -19.52 14.56 -1.63
CA PRO A 100 -18.87 14.78 -2.93
C PRO A 100 -19.65 14.25 -4.13
N ALA A 101 -20.16 13.02 -4.07
CA ALA A 101 -20.84 12.39 -5.20
C ALA A 101 -22.17 13.03 -5.58
N LYS A 102 -22.75 13.84 -4.68
CA LYS A 102 -24.02 14.56 -4.91
C LYS A 102 -23.84 16.04 -5.08
N ASP A 103 -22.64 16.56 -4.85
CA ASP A 103 -22.32 18.00 -4.84
C ASP A 103 -23.30 18.81 -3.96
N ILE A 104 -23.56 18.31 -2.75
CA ILE A 104 -24.48 18.96 -1.80
C ILE A 104 -23.84 19.10 -0.42
N THR A 105 -24.22 20.17 0.30
CA THR A 105 -23.97 20.27 1.74
C THR A 105 -25.25 19.93 2.48
N LEU A 106 -25.14 19.00 3.44
CA LEU A 106 -26.28 18.52 4.21
C LEU A 106 -26.88 19.62 5.08
N SER A 107 -28.21 19.64 5.18
CA SER A 107 -28.96 20.49 6.07
C SER A 107 -30.06 19.67 6.76
N VAL A 108 -30.59 20.18 7.86
CA VAL A 108 -31.82 19.62 8.42
C VAL A 108 -32.94 19.80 7.40
N GLY A 109 -33.58 18.74 7.00
CA GLY A 109 -34.59 18.75 5.95
C GLY A 109 -35.81 17.92 6.28
N LYS A 110 -36.91 18.13 5.56
CA LYS A 110 -38.10 17.28 5.63
C LYS A 110 -38.21 16.42 4.40
N ILE A 111 -38.17 15.09 4.59
CA ILE A 111 -38.33 14.10 3.54
C ILE A 111 -39.75 13.54 3.64
N ARG A 112 -40.60 13.83 2.65
CA ARG A 112 -42.01 13.50 2.63
C ARG A 112 -42.78 13.80 3.94
N GLY A 113 -42.46 14.97 4.53
CA GLY A 113 -43.09 15.47 5.76
C GLY A 113 -42.43 15.06 7.07
N VAL A 114 -41.47 14.14 7.05
CA VAL A 114 -40.70 13.71 8.24
C VAL A 114 -39.33 14.39 8.27
N GLU A 115 -38.96 14.97 9.40
CA GLU A 115 -37.67 15.63 9.57
C GLU A 115 -36.52 14.62 9.57
N SER A 116 -35.41 14.96 8.90
CA SER A 116 -34.16 14.24 8.92
C SER A 116 -33.01 15.17 9.34
N GLN A 117 -32.28 14.79 10.38
CA GLN A 117 -31.23 15.57 11.04
C GLN A 117 -29.82 15.16 10.56
N GLY A 118 -29.72 14.60 9.36
CA GLY A 118 -28.49 14.16 8.74
C GLY A 118 -28.76 13.10 7.67
N MET A 119 -27.70 12.45 7.22
CA MET A 119 -27.75 11.42 6.20
C MET A 119 -26.81 10.26 6.55
N MET A 120 -27.32 9.03 6.55
CA MET A 120 -26.51 7.82 6.57
C MET A 120 -25.91 7.58 5.20
N ILE A 121 -24.63 7.23 5.13
CA ILE A 121 -23.78 7.34 3.95
C ILE A 121 -23.53 5.97 3.31
N SER A 122 -23.63 5.91 1.98
CA SER A 122 -23.11 4.79 1.16
C SER A 122 -21.63 4.98 0.83
N GLY A 123 -20.93 3.90 0.49
CA GLY A 123 -19.52 3.98 0.10
C GLY A 123 -19.28 4.88 -1.10
N ALA A 124 -20.15 4.81 -2.10
CA ALA A 124 -20.04 5.61 -3.31
C ALA A 124 -20.27 7.11 -3.09
N GLU A 125 -21.09 7.50 -2.10
CA GLU A 125 -21.38 8.91 -1.83
C GLU A 125 -20.17 9.72 -1.34
N ILE A 126 -19.18 9.03 -0.75
CA ILE A 126 -17.94 9.65 -0.25
C ILE A 126 -16.69 9.12 -0.95
N GLY A 127 -16.84 8.36 -2.05
CA GLY A 127 -15.71 7.77 -2.77
C GLY A 127 -14.90 6.73 -1.97
N PHE A 128 -15.56 6.06 -1.03
CA PHE A 128 -14.97 4.99 -0.24
C PHE A 128 -14.99 3.65 -1.00
N SER A 129 -16.05 3.39 -1.75
CA SER A 129 -16.21 2.22 -2.61
C SER A 129 -17.19 2.52 -3.74
N ASP A 130 -17.30 1.62 -4.73
CA ASP A 130 -18.28 1.73 -5.82
C ASP A 130 -19.67 1.20 -5.42
N ASP A 131 -19.89 0.83 -4.16
CA ASP A 131 -21.17 0.27 -3.70
C ASP A 131 -22.22 1.38 -3.53
N HIS A 132 -23.27 1.27 -4.34
CA HIS A 132 -24.45 2.14 -4.31
C HIS A 132 -25.68 1.50 -3.65
N ASN A 133 -25.61 0.21 -3.25
CA ASN A 133 -26.77 -0.58 -2.88
C ASN A 133 -27.22 -0.44 -1.42
N GLY A 134 -26.49 0.30 -0.63
CA GLY A 134 -26.81 0.46 0.80
C GLY A 134 -25.95 1.49 1.48
N ILE A 135 -26.17 1.67 2.77
CA ILE A 135 -25.29 2.43 3.65
C ILE A 135 -24.11 1.56 4.09
N ILE A 136 -22.98 2.21 4.41
CA ILE A 136 -21.78 1.52 4.90
C ILE A 136 -22.11 0.73 6.16
N GLU A 137 -21.78 -0.57 6.20
CA GLU A 137 -21.88 -1.41 7.38
C GLU A 137 -20.54 -1.41 8.12
N MET A 138 -20.55 -0.98 9.36
CA MET A 138 -19.36 -0.95 10.22
C MET A 138 -19.28 -2.21 11.07
N PRO A 139 -18.07 -2.64 11.50
CA PRO A 139 -17.92 -3.73 12.45
C PRO A 139 -18.71 -3.50 13.74
N GLU A 140 -19.17 -4.59 14.36
CA GLU A 140 -19.99 -4.52 15.59
C GLU A 140 -19.23 -3.89 16.77
N ASP A 141 -17.91 -4.01 16.80
CA ASP A 141 -17.03 -3.44 17.82
C ASP A 141 -16.62 -1.99 17.55
N ALA A 142 -16.96 -1.42 16.38
CA ALA A 142 -16.63 -0.03 16.04
C ALA A 142 -17.22 0.94 17.08
N PRO A 143 -16.41 1.84 17.69
CA PRO A 143 -16.90 2.75 18.73
C PRO A 143 -17.86 3.79 18.16
N ILE A 144 -19.02 3.97 18.80
CA ILE A 144 -20.01 4.98 18.39
C ILE A 144 -19.46 6.39 18.67
N GLY A 145 -19.71 7.32 17.76
CA GLY A 145 -19.25 8.71 17.85
C GLY A 145 -17.83 8.96 17.35
N THR A 146 -17.06 7.90 17.10
CA THR A 146 -15.69 8.00 16.57
C THR A 146 -15.71 8.44 15.09
N PRO A 147 -14.75 9.29 14.65
CA PRO A 147 -14.59 9.62 13.25
C PRO A 147 -14.38 8.37 12.38
N PHE A 148 -15.06 8.33 11.23
CA PHE A 148 -14.98 7.19 10.29
C PHE A 148 -13.54 6.91 9.84
N ALA A 149 -12.77 7.97 9.54
CA ALA A 149 -11.36 7.85 9.17
C ALA A 149 -10.52 7.13 10.24
N GLU A 150 -10.78 7.41 11.52
CA GLU A 150 -10.05 6.79 12.64
C GLU A 150 -10.34 5.30 12.75
N VAL A 151 -11.59 4.89 12.59
CA VAL A 151 -11.98 3.46 12.62
C VAL A 151 -11.33 2.70 11.43
N LEU A 152 -11.18 3.35 10.29
CA LEU A 152 -10.47 2.78 9.13
C LEU A 152 -8.95 2.78 9.29
N GLY A 153 -8.42 3.44 10.33
CA GLY A 153 -6.98 3.62 10.50
C GLY A 153 -6.36 4.58 9.47
N ILE A 154 -7.17 5.41 8.83
CA ILE A 154 -6.73 6.45 7.90
C ILE A 154 -6.43 7.70 8.73
N SER A 155 -5.14 8.01 8.91
CA SER A 155 -4.73 9.05 9.85
C SER A 155 -3.94 10.19 9.21
N GLU A 156 -3.58 10.07 7.94
CA GLU A 156 -2.60 10.97 7.35
C GLU A 156 -2.69 11.09 5.82
N PRO A 157 -2.18 12.21 5.27
CA PRO A 157 -2.15 12.40 3.82
C PRO A 157 -1.12 11.50 3.13
N VAL A 158 -1.46 11.06 1.92
CA VAL A 158 -0.58 10.38 0.98
C VAL A 158 -0.17 11.36 -0.11
N ILE A 159 1.13 11.47 -0.34
CA ILE A 159 1.72 12.33 -1.37
C ILE A 159 2.15 11.43 -2.53
N GLU A 160 1.76 11.78 -3.74
CA GLU A 160 2.19 11.14 -4.97
C GLU A 160 3.05 12.11 -5.79
N ILE A 161 4.27 11.68 -6.10
CA ILE A 161 5.21 12.46 -6.90
C ILE A 161 5.55 11.74 -8.20
N ASN A 162 5.78 12.51 -9.25
CA ASN A 162 6.37 12.04 -10.50
C ASN A 162 7.88 12.07 -10.41
N LEU A 163 8.53 10.96 -10.78
CA LEU A 163 9.98 10.86 -10.81
C LEU A 163 10.47 10.79 -12.24
N THR A 164 11.41 11.65 -12.55
CA THR A 164 12.14 11.57 -13.83
C THR A 164 13.18 10.44 -13.79
N PRO A 165 13.53 9.79 -14.92
CA PRO A 165 14.44 8.64 -14.94
C PRO A 165 15.85 8.92 -14.41
N ASN A 166 16.25 10.19 -14.32
CA ASN A 166 17.54 10.60 -13.76
C ASN A 166 17.55 10.76 -12.24
N ARG A 167 16.42 10.44 -11.56
CA ARG A 167 16.28 10.56 -10.10
C ARG A 167 16.00 9.21 -9.42
N PRO A 168 16.78 8.14 -9.70
CA PRO A 168 16.62 6.85 -9.04
C PRO A 168 16.89 6.93 -7.53
N ASP A 169 17.62 7.94 -7.07
CA ASP A 169 17.88 8.24 -5.66
C ASP A 169 16.62 8.62 -4.88
N CYS A 170 15.58 9.09 -5.56
CA CYS A 170 14.29 9.47 -4.96
C CYS A 170 13.19 8.41 -5.19
N THR A 171 13.53 7.21 -5.68
CA THR A 171 12.58 6.09 -5.71
C THR A 171 12.27 5.51 -4.31
N GLY A 172 12.94 6.01 -3.27
CA GLY A 172 12.67 5.71 -1.87
C GLY A 172 12.45 6.97 -1.04
N VAL A 173 11.61 6.84 0.00
CA VAL A 173 11.24 7.95 0.91
C VAL A 173 12.47 8.58 1.55
N ASN A 174 13.49 7.76 1.87
CA ASN A 174 14.75 8.23 2.43
C ASN A 174 15.48 9.23 1.51
N GLY A 175 15.52 8.97 0.19
CA GLY A 175 16.12 9.89 -0.78
C GLY A 175 15.34 11.19 -0.91
N ILE A 176 14.02 11.11 -0.90
CA ILE A 176 13.14 12.29 -0.91
C ILE A 176 13.38 13.16 0.32
N ALA A 177 13.46 12.54 1.50
CA ALA A 177 13.73 13.22 2.75
C ALA A 177 15.11 13.91 2.77
N ARG A 178 16.14 13.25 2.19
CA ARG A 178 17.48 13.83 2.05
C ARG A 178 17.44 15.10 1.20
N ASP A 179 16.74 15.09 0.09
CA ASP A 179 16.62 16.24 -0.79
C ASP A 179 15.84 17.39 -0.15
N LEU A 180 14.76 17.08 0.56
CA LEU A 180 14.04 18.07 1.36
C LEU A 180 14.91 18.66 2.47
N GLY A 181 15.72 17.86 3.15
CA GLY A 181 16.68 18.35 4.14
C GLY A 181 17.69 19.34 3.55
N ALA A 182 18.10 19.15 2.31
CA ALA A 182 19.00 20.08 1.62
C ALA A 182 18.36 21.47 1.34
N THR A 183 17.04 21.58 1.38
CA THR A 183 16.32 22.86 1.25
C THR A 183 16.12 23.60 2.58
N LEU A 184 16.57 23.04 3.67
CA LEU A 184 16.42 23.57 5.04
C LEU A 184 14.97 23.60 5.55
N ILE A 185 14.05 22.84 4.92
CA ILE A 185 12.67 22.69 5.40
C ILE A 185 12.58 21.78 6.64
N GLY A 186 13.65 21.08 6.95
CA GLY A 186 13.82 20.20 8.10
C GLY A 186 15.19 19.54 8.13
N ASP A 187 15.48 18.83 9.20
CA ASP A 187 16.74 18.13 9.39
C ASP A 187 16.61 16.67 8.92
N TYR A 188 17.43 16.28 7.95
CA TYR A 188 17.49 14.90 7.48
C TYR A 188 18.04 13.97 8.57
N LYS A 189 17.30 12.89 8.84
CA LYS A 189 17.70 11.85 9.79
C LYS A 189 18.41 10.72 9.04
N GLU A 190 19.73 10.65 9.16
CA GLU A 190 20.50 9.55 8.60
C GLU A 190 20.28 8.27 9.43
N ASN A 191 19.26 7.50 9.07
CA ASN A 191 18.98 6.21 9.68
C ASN A 191 19.79 5.09 9.01
N ALA A 192 21.11 5.13 9.15
CA ALA A 192 21.98 4.07 8.64
C ALA A 192 21.74 2.77 9.43
N PRO A 193 21.46 1.65 8.75
CA PRO A 193 21.27 0.37 9.41
C PRO A 193 22.57 -0.08 10.09
N LYS A 194 22.46 -0.59 11.30
CA LYS A 194 23.61 -1.19 11.99
C LYS A 194 24.07 -2.43 11.23
N ARG A 195 25.38 -2.51 10.96
CA ARG A 195 25.97 -3.69 10.34
C ARG A 195 25.81 -4.90 11.26
N MET A 196 25.09 -5.90 10.79
CA MET A 196 24.94 -7.18 11.48
C MET A 196 25.96 -8.18 10.91
N ALA A 197 26.91 -8.64 11.73
CA ALA A 197 27.83 -9.68 11.34
C ALA A 197 27.11 -11.01 11.12
N GLY A 198 27.58 -11.79 10.14
CA GLY A 198 27.11 -13.17 9.98
C GLY A 198 27.60 -14.04 11.14
N THR A 199 26.76 -14.96 11.61
CA THR A 199 27.08 -15.91 12.68
C THR A 199 27.40 -17.31 12.15
N PHE A 200 27.12 -17.55 10.87
CA PHE A 200 27.41 -18.80 10.14
C PHE A 200 27.63 -18.52 8.65
N PRO A 201 28.36 -19.40 7.93
CA PRO A 201 28.54 -19.23 6.49
C PRO A 201 27.23 -19.51 5.73
N CYS A 202 26.99 -18.81 4.61
CA CYS A 202 25.95 -19.16 3.67
C CYS A 202 26.40 -20.38 2.86
N PRO A 203 25.66 -21.51 2.85
CA PRO A 203 26.03 -22.68 2.08
C PRO A 203 25.75 -22.51 0.57
N VAL A 204 24.89 -21.56 0.19
CA VAL A 204 24.58 -21.27 -1.20
C VAL A 204 25.56 -20.21 -1.70
N THR A 205 26.26 -20.53 -2.77
CA THR A 205 27.13 -19.59 -3.49
C THR A 205 26.41 -19.00 -4.70
N VAL A 206 26.90 -17.87 -5.18
CA VAL A 206 26.37 -17.23 -6.40
C VAL A 206 27.49 -17.13 -7.42
N LYS A 207 27.27 -17.69 -8.61
CA LYS A 207 28.13 -17.52 -9.78
C LYS A 207 27.50 -16.50 -10.71
N ILE A 208 28.24 -15.48 -11.09
CA ILE A 208 27.82 -14.50 -12.10
C ILE A 208 28.49 -14.87 -13.42
N GLU A 209 27.71 -15.39 -14.37
CA GLU A 209 28.19 -15.74 -15.72
C GLU A 209 28.00 -14.62 -16.72
N ALA A 210 27.15 -13.64 -16.40
CA ALA A 210 26.86 -12.46 -17.22
C ALA A 210 27.15 -11.16 -16.43
N PRO A 211 28.42 -10.83 -16.16
CA PRO A 211 28.79 -9.68 -15.35
C PRO A 211 28.39 -8.34 -15.98
N GLU A 212 28.23 -8.30 -17.29
CA GLU A 212 27.73 -7.13 -18.02
C GLU A 212 26.22 -6.88 -17.76
N LEU A 213 25.48 -7.91 -17.31
CA LEU A 213 24.06 -7.80 -16.95
C LEU A 213 23.85 -7.68 -15.45
N CYS A 214 24.77 -8.22 -14.65
CA CYS A 214 24.73 -8.16 -13.18
C CYS A 214 26.13 -7.81 -12.64
N PRO A 215 26.46 -6.53 -12.50
CA PRO A 215 27.77 -6.11 -11.98
C PRO A 215 28.02 -6.45 -10.51
N ALA A 216 26.96 -6.57 -9.71
CA ALA A 216 27.04 -6.90 -8.29
C ALA A 216 25.84 -7.71 -7.81
N PHE A 217 26.10 -8.69 -6.95
CA PHE A 217 25.08 -9.54 -6.35
C PHE A 217 25.44 -9.83 -4.90
N ALA A 218 24.53 -9.56 -4.00
CA ALA A 218 24.63 -9.91 -2.58
C ALA A 218 23.53 -10.91 -2.22
N LEU A 219 23.91 -11.98 -1.52
CA LEU A 219 23.00 -12.99 -1.01
C LEU A 219 23.24 -13.17 0.49
N ARG A 220 22.17 -13.17 1.27
CA ARG A 220 22.24 -13.41 2.71
C ARG A 220 21.26 -14.47 3.14
N LEU A 221 21.75 -15.52 3.80
CA LEU A 221 20.91 -16.53 4.46
C LEU A 221 20.50 -16.05 5.85
N VAL A 222 19.20 -16.09 6.12
CA VAL A 222 18.61 -15.91 7.45
C VAL A 222 17.84 -17.16 7.82
N ARG A 223 18.11 -17.72 9.00
CA ARG A 223 17.48 -18.95 9.50
C ARG A 223 16.55 -18.69 10.65
N GLY A 224 15.56 -19.57 10.81
CA GLY A 224 14.64 -19.54 11.93
C GLY A 224 13.66 -18.37 11.86
N VAL A 225 13.33 -17.89 10.66
CA VAL A 225 12.29 -16.89 10.50
C VAL A 225 10.92 -17.51 10.76
N LYS A 226 9.99 -16.69 11.23
CA LYS A 226 8.59 -17.04 11.33
C LYS A 226 7.82 -16.16 10.37
N ASN A 227 7.36 -16.75 9.27
CA ASN A 227 6.52 -16.04 8.32
C ASN A 227 5.05 -16.04 8.79
N GLY A 228 4.30 -15.04 8.39
CA GLY A 228 2.90 -14.84 8.76
C GLY A 228 2.48 -13.41 8.46
N PRO A 229 1.37 -12.92 9.01
CA PRO A 229 0.98 -11.53 8.86
C PRO A 229 2.09 -10.58 9.34
N SER A 230 2.36 -9.54 8.59
CA SER A 230 3.29 -8.49 9.01
C SER A 230 2.68 -7.65 10.16
N PRO A 231 3.49 -6.91 10.93
CA PRO A 231 2.98 -6.03 11.98
C PRO A 231 1.99 -5.00 11.42
N GLU A 232 0.98 -4.66 12.19
CA GLU A 232 -0.11 -3.76 11.79
C GLU A 232 0.37 -2.42 11.23
N TRP A 233 1.42 -1.83 11.82
CA TRP A 233 2.00 -0.58 11.34
C TRP A 233 2.55 -0.71 9.89
N LEU A 234 3.14 -1.86 9.56
CA LEU A 234 3.68 -2.13 8.22
C LEU A 234 2.55 -2.36 7.21
N GLN A 235 1.53 -3.14 7.60
CA GLN A 235 0.34 -3.35 6.77
C GLN A 235 -0.36 -2.03 6.44
N LYS A 236 -0.59 -1.16 7.43
CA LYS A 236 -1.21 0.15 7.24
C LYS A 236 -0.39 1.03 6.30
N ARG A 237 0.93 1.04 6.45
CA ARG A 237 1.83 1.84 5.63
C ARG A 237 1.84 1.40 4.16
N LEU A 238 1.90 0.11 3.90
CA LEU A 238 1.82 -0.44 2.56
C LEU A 238 0.44 -0.23 1.93
N ALA A 239 -0.63 -0.47 2.68
CA ALA A 239 -2.00 -0.23 2.23
C ALA A 239 -2.25 1.24 1.86
N ALA A 240 -1.70 2.19 2.62
CA ALA A 240 -1.84 3.62 2.36
C ALA A 240 -1.29 4.03 0.98
N ILE A 241 -0.25 3.36 0.47
CA ILE A 241 0.32 3.61 -0.85
C ILE A 241 -0.26 2.71 -1.95
N GLY A 242 -1.29 1.92 -1.63
CA GLY A 242 -2.01 1.06 -2.57
C GLY A 242 -1.47 -0.36 -2.71
N LEU A 243 -0.50 -0.77 -1.87
CA LEU A 243 0.01 -2.14 -1.86
C LEU A 243 -0.84 -3.02 -0.94
N ARG A 244 -1.15 -4.22 -1.40
CA ARG A 244 -1.82 -5.23 -0.58
C ARG A 244 -0.80 -5.96 0.28
N PRO A 245 -0.90 -5.93 1.62
CA PRO A 245 -0.10 -6.79 2.48
C PRO A 245 -0.32 -8.27 2.17
N ILE A 246 0.75 -9.05 2.14
CA ILE A 246 0.74 -10.48 1.78
C ILE A 246 1.18 -11.32 2.97
N ASN A 247 2.45 -11.20 3.35
CA ASN A 247 3.05 -11.81 4.52
C ASN A 247 4.31 -11.03 4.93
N ALA A 248 4.81 -11.27 6.12
CA ALA A 248 5.91 -10.48 6.70
C ALA A 248 7.16 -10.42 5.80
N LEU A 249 7.54 -11.51 5.13
CA LEU A 249 8.73 -11.54 4.28
C LEU A 249 8.56 -10.68 3.03
N VAL A 250 7.44 -10.81 2.34
CA VAL A 250 7.12 -10.00 1.14
C VAL A 250 6.90 -8.54 1.53
N ASP A 251 6.20 -8.27 2.62
CA ASP A 251 5.91 -6.92 3.07
C ASP A 251 7.18 -6.17 3.49
N ILE A 252 8.16 -6.87 4.10
CA ILE A 252 9.48 -6.29 4.41
C ILE A 252 10.23 -5.93 3.12
N THR A 253 10.24 -6.79 2.11
CA THR A 253 10.93 -6.46 0.84
C THR A 253 10.26 -5.28 0.14
N ASN A 254 8.93 -5.22 0.12
CA ASN A 254 8.18 -4.07 -0.39
C ASN A 254 8.50 -2.80 0.40
N TYR A 255 8.49 -2.88 1.73
CA TYR A 255 8.83 -1.73 2.58
C TYR A 255 10.22 -1.18 2.27
N ILE A 256 11.25 -2.03 2.17
CA ILE A 256 12.62 -1.60 1.85
C ILE A 256 12.69 -0.99 0.44
N THR A 257 11.96 -1.54 -0.51
CA THR A 257 11.87 -0.97 -1.87
C THR A 257 11.41 0.49 -1.81
N TYR A 258 10.30 0.76 -1.12
CA TYR A 258 9.75 2.11 -1.02
C TYR A 258 10.46 3.01 0.00
N ASP A 259 11.05 2.44 1.06
CA ASP A 259 11.79 3.21 2.06
C ASP A 259 13.15 3.68 1.52
N ARG A 260 13.88 2.78 0.83
CA ARG A 260 15.29 2.98 0.45
C ARG A 260 15.52 3.09 -1.05
N GLY A 261 14.50 2.92 -1.88
CA GLY A 261 14.69 2.79 -3.33
C GLY A 261 15.53 1.54 -3.68
N ARG A 262 15.40 0.48 -2.89
CA ARG A 262 16.21 -0.72 -3.04
C ARG A 262 15.34 -1.97 -3.12
N PRO A 263 14.95 -2.39 -4.32
CA PRO A 263 14.23 -3.63 -4.52
C PRO A 263 15.03 -4.82 -3.99
N LEU A 264 14.36 -5.68 -3.23
CA LEU A 264 14.90 -6.92 -2.70
C LEU A 264 14.02 -8.07 -3.17
N HIS A 265 14.64 -9.25 -3.30
CA HIS A 265 13.91 -10.50 -3.47
C HIS A 265 14.24 -11.47 -2.34
N VAL A 266 13.30 -12.36 -2.02
CA VAL A 266 13.47 -13.36 -0.97
C VAL A 266 13.04 -14.74 -1.50
N PHE A 267 13.98 -15.69 -1.44
CA PHE A 267 13.73 -17.09 -1.78
C PHE A 267 13.56 -17.93 -0.52
N ASP A 268 12.70 -18.93 -0.55
CA ASP A 268 12.72 -20.01 0.44
C ASP A 268 13.99 -20.84 0.24
N ALA A 269 14.88 -20.81 1.20
CA ALA A 269 16.18 -21.48 1.10
C ALA A 269 16.10 -23.01 0.95
N LYS A 270 14.98 -23.63 1.37
CA LYS A 270 14.76 -25.08 1.23
C LYS A 270 14.29 -25.46 -0.18
N LYS A 271 13.68 -24.53 -0.88
CA LYS A 271 13.17 -24.73 -2.24
C LYS A 271 14.27 -24.55 -3.29
N VAL A 272 15.28 -23.71 -3.03
CA VAL A 272 16.47 -23.55 -3.88
C VAL A 272 17.33 -24.81 -3.84
N LYS A 273 17.74 -25.30 -5.01
CA LYS A 273 18.54 -26.52 -5.17
C LYS A 273 19.98 -26.20 -5.58
N GLY A 274 20.91 -26.51 -4.66
CA GLY A 274 22.34 -26.23 -4.88
C GLY A 274 22.69 -24.74 -4.85
N ASN A 275 23.47 -24.30 -5.83
CA ASN A 275 23.96 -22.94 -5.92
C ASN A 275 23.13 -22.10 -6.91
N LEU A 276 23.22 -20.77 -6.78
CA LEU A 276 22.59 -19.87 -7.72
C LEU A 276 23.57 -19.42 -8.82
N THR A 277 23.06 -19.30 -10.02
CA THR A 277 23.80 -18.78 -11.16
C THR A 277 23.02 -17.63 -11.80
N VAL A 278 23.66 -16.48 -11.91
CA VAL A 278 23.16 -15.36 -12.70
C VAL A 278 23.72 -15.49 -14.12
N ARG A 279 22.85 -15.70 -15.08
CA ARG A 279 23.22 -16.00 -16.47
C ARG A 279 22.17 -15.49 -17.46
N ARG A 280 22.49 -15.57 -18.73
CA ARG A 280 21.46 -15.43 -19.77
C ARG A 280 20.55 -16.66 -19.76
N ALA A 281 19.28 -16.46 -20.01
CA ALA A 281 18.36 -17.58 -20.21
C ALA A 281 18.70 -18.36 -21.49
N GLN A 282 18.21 -19.59 -21.58
CA GLN A 282 18.36 -20.42 -22.76
C GLN A 282 17.05 -20.43 -23.54
N ASN A 283 17.11 -20.63 -24.84
CA ASN A 283 15.92 -20.75 -25.66
C ASN A 283 15.07 -21.96 -25.23
N GLY A 284 13.79 -21.73 -24.98
CA GLY A 284 12.86 -22.75 -24.55
C GLY A 284 12.73 -22.90 -23.02
N GLU A 285 13.56 -22.20 -22.23
CA GLU A 285 13.32 -22.10 -20.79
C GLU A 285 12.03 -21.36 -20.51
N GLN A 286 11.40 -21.70 -19.42
CA GLN A 286 10.16 -21.06 -18.95
C GLN A 286 10.28 -20.73 -17.47
N LEU A 287 9.57 -19.68 -17.05
CA LEU A 287 9.41 -19.31 -15.65
C LEU A 287 7.93 -19.18 -15.33
N LEU A 288 7.43 -19.99 -14.39
CA LEU A 288 6.17 -19.71 -13.71
C LEU A 288 6.46 -18.63 -12.67
N ALA A 289 6.00 -17.40 -12.92
CA ALA A 289 6.32 -16.25 -12.12
C ALA A 289 5.28 -16.01 -11.01
N LEU A 290 5.62 -15.18 -10.01
CA LEU A 290 4.78 -14.84 -8.85
C LEU A 290 3.42 -14.21 -9.20
N ASP A 291 3.22 -13.73 -10.42
CA ASP A 291 1.93 -13.27 -10.93
C ASP A 291 1.03 -14.40 -11.49
N GLY A 292 1.48 -15.67 -11.35
CA GLY A 292 0.79 -16.87 -11.81
C GLY A 292 0.87 -17.11 -13.33
N ARG A 293 1.66 -16.33 -14.06
CA ARG A 293 1.86 -16.49 -15.51
C ARG A 293 3.14 -17.24 -15.81
N THR A 294 3.12 -18.02 -16.88
CA THR A 294 4.32 -18.68 -17.42
C THR A 294 4.90 -17.85 -18.56
N TYR A 295 6.16 -17.45 -18.40
CA TYR A 295 6.89 -16.67 -19.39
C TYR A 295 7.88 -17.56 -20.14
N ALA A 296 7.84 -17.50 -21.47
CA ALA A 296 8.86 -18.12 -22.31
C ALA A 296 10.10 -17.18 -22.38
N LEU A 297 11.25 -17.77 -22.09
CA LEU A 297 12.51 -17.03 -21.98
C LEU A 297 13.39 -17.24 -23.22
N ASP A 298 14.30 -16.30 -23.46
CA ASP A 298 15.30 -16.38 -24.51
C ASP A 298 16.66 -15.80 -24.07
N THR A 299 17.66 -15.96 -24.91
CA THR A 299 19.05 -15.60 -24.62
C THR A 299 19.33 -14.10 -24.44
N ALA A 300 18.37 -13.23 -24.74
CA ALA A 300 18.50 -11.80 -24.48
C ALA A 300 18.20 -11.45 -23.00
N MET A 301 17.53 -12.35 -22.27
CA MET A 301 17.04 -12.13 -20.92
C MET A 301 18.05 -12.60 -19.87
N CYS A 302 18.17 -11.85 -18.77
CA CYS A 302 18.96 -12.25 -17.61
C CYS A 302 18.08 -12.99 -16.61
N VAL A 303 18.59 -14.09 -16.04
CA VAL A 303 17.88 -14.93 -15.06
C VAL A 303 18.79 -15.25 -13.88
N ILE A 304 18.14 -15.55 -12.75
CA ILE A 304 18.74 -16.26 -11.63
C ILE A 304 18.23 -17.69 -11.70
N ALA A 305 19.13 -18.64 -11.81
CA ALA A 305 18.79 -20.06 -11.88
C ALA A 305 19.50 -20.83 -10.76
N ASP A 306 18.86 -21.86 -10.26
CA ASP A 306 19.50 -22.87 -9.42
C ASP A 306 20.03 -24.05 -10.30
N GLU A 307 20.41 -25.16 -9.68
CA GLU A 307 20.92 -26.33 -10.41
C GLU A 307 19.82 -27.09 -11.17
N ARG A 308 18.56 -26.74 -10.97
CA ARG A 308 17.39 -27.41 -11.56
C ARG A 308 16.71 -26.55 -12.62
N ALA A 309 16.42 -25.28 -12.30
CA ALA A 309 15.55 -24.44 -13.11
C ALA A 309 15.86 -22.93 -12.95
N VAL A 310 15.14 -22.11 -13.71
CA VAL A 310 15.12 -20.66 -13.53
C VAL A 310 14.22 -20.31 -12.36
N GLU A 311 14.77 -19.61 -11.38
CA GLU A 311 14.09 -19.20 -10.15
C GLU A 311 13.62 -17.73 -10.16
N SER A 312 14.19 -16.91 -11.05
CA SER A 312 13.80 -15.50 -11.15
C SER A 312 14.17 -14.92 -12.50
N LEU A 313 13.31 -14.04 -13.01
CA LEU A 313 13.65 -13.10 -14.07
C LEU A 313 14.36 -11.91 -13.42
N ALA A 314 15.68 -11.86 -13.60
CA ALA A 314 16.59 -11.03 -12.85
C ALA A 314 16.19 -9.54 -12.82
N GLY A 315 16.02 -8.98 -11.62
CA GLY A 315 15.62 -7.59 -11.41
C GLY A 315 14.20 -7.23 -11.83
N ILE A 316 13.36 -8.21 -12.18
CA ILE A 316 11.99 -7.97 -12.66
C ILE A 316 10.96 -8.71 -11.83
N MET A 317 11.06 -10.06 -11.71
CA MET A 317 10.06 -10.86 -11.02
C MET A 317 10.60 -12.22 -10.61
N GLY A 318 10.30 -12.64 -9.38
CA GLY A 318 10.62 -13.96 -8.87
C GLY A 318 9.72 -15.05 -9.44
N GLY A 319 10.19 -16.31 -9.33
CA GLY A 319 9.44 -17.49 -9.67
C GLY A 319 8.60 -18.00 -8.50
N GLU A 320 7.51 -18.68 -8.83
CA GLU A 320 6.57 -19.25 -7.86
C GLU A 320 7.23 -20.41 -7.06
N GLU A 321 8.03 -21.24 -7.72
CA GLU A 321 8.60 -22.46 -7.10
C GLU A 321 9.50 -22.18 -5.91
N SER A 322 10.31 -21.12 -5.95
CA SER A 322 11.17 -20.69 -4.85
C SER A 322 10.56 -19.64 -3.93
N GLY A 323 9.28 -19.28 -4.17
CA GLY A 323 8.53 -18.31 -3.39
C GLY A 323 8.36 -18.72 -1.92
N CYS A 324 8.31 -17.73 -1.03
CA CYS A 324 8.09 -17.92 0.40
C CYS A 324 6.61 -18.10 0.72
N ASP A 325 6.31 -19.02 1.62
CA ASP A 325 4.97 -19.27 2.16
C ASP A 325 4.97 -19.29 3.70
N GLU A 326 3.84 -19.60 4.34
CA GLU A 326 3.70 -19.63 5.80
C GLU A 326 4.61 -20.67 6.48
N SER A 327 5.03 -21.71 5.77
CA SER A 327 5.92 -22.76 6.27
C SER A 327 7.41 -22.41 6.16
N THR A 328 7.75 -21.31 5.47
CA THR A 328 9.12 -20.86 5.24
C THR A 328 9.79 -20.48 6.56
N THR A 329 10.93 -21.11 6.86
CA THR A 329 11.72 -20.88 8.07
C THR A 329 13.13 -20.38 7.81
N ASP A 330 13.66 -20.62 6.61
CA ASP A 330 15.00 -20.20 6.21
C ASP A 330 14.89 -19.49 4.85
N VAL A 331 15.48 -18.30 4.74
CA VAL A 331 15.36 -17.46 3.56
C VAL A 331 16.70 -16.99 3.03
N LEU A 332 16.80 -16.90 1.72
CA LEU A 332 17.89 -16.24 1.02
C LEU A 332 17.41 -14.88 0.55
N ILE A 333 17.98 -13.83 1.13
CA ILE A 333 17.67 -12.45 0.73
C ILE A 333 18.65 -12.02 -0.35
N GLU A 334 18.11 -11.63 -1.49
CA GLU A 334 18.86 -11.13 -2.65
C GLU A 334 18.82 -9.61 -2.67
N SER A 335 19.98 -9.01 -2.99
CA SER A 335 20.12 -7.61 -3.36
C SER A 335 21.16 -7.51 -4.46
N ALA A 336 20.76 -7.11 -5.66
CA ALA A 336 21.64 -7.09 -6.81
C ALA A 336 21.59 -5.76 -7.58
N LEU A 337 22.61 -5.53 -8.40
CA LEU A 337 22.66 -4.42 -9.36
C LEU A 337 22.51 -5.02 -10.75
N TRP A 338 21.61 -4.48 -11.54
CA TRP A 338 21.24 -4.99 -12.85
C TRP A 338 21.50 -3.95 -13.94
N ASN A 339 21.75 -4.45 -15.16
CA ASN A 339 21.82 -3.59 -16.33
C ASN A 339 20.43 -3.06 -16.68
N GLU A 340 20.24 -1.75 -16.60
CA GLU A 340 18.95 -1.07 -16.77
C GLU A 340 18.36 -1.27 -18.18
N PHE A 341 19.20 -1.31 -19.21
CA PHE A 341 18.74 -1.54 -20.59
C PHE A 341 18.18 -2.95 -20.76
N ASN A 342 18.85 -3.95 -20.18
CA ASN A 342 18.39 -5.33 -20.24
C ASN A 342 17.06 -5.51 -19.51
N ILE A 343 16.92 -4.95 -18.32
CA ILE A 343 15.65 -4.96 -17.56
C ILE A 343 14.54 -4.29 -18.35
N ALA A 344 14.80 -3.09 -18.88
CA ALA A 344 13.80 -2.34 -19.65
C ALA A 344 13.35 -3.09 -20.92
N GLN A 345 14.29 -3.68 -21.66
CA GLN A 345 13.99 -4.47 -22.86
C GLN A 345 13.19 -5.74 -22.52
N THR A 346 13.64 -6.48 -21.52
CA THR A 346 12.99 -7.72 -21.08
C THR A 346 11.57 -7.45 -20.60
N GLY A 347 11.38 -6.44 -19.74
CA GLY A 347 10.06 -6.09 -19.23
C GLY A 347 9.10 -5.65 -20.33
N ARG A 348 9.55 -4.85 -21.31
CA ARG A 348 8.72 -4.47 -22.48
C ARG A 348 8.35 -5.68 -23.32
N LYS A 349 9.31 -6.57 -23.60
CA LYS A 349 9.09 -7.76 -24.43
C LYS A 349 8.06 -8.71 -23.82
N LEU A 350 8.10 -8.88 -22.51
CA LEU A 350 7.20 -9.77 -21.77
C LEU A 350 5.90 -9.08 -21.28
N GLY A 351 5.79 -7.76 -21.46
CA GLY A 351 4.65 -6.98 -20.99
C GLY A 351 4.57 -6.90 -19.45
N ILE A 352 5.72 -7.01 -18.77
CA ILE A 352 5.81 -6.97 -17.30
C ILE A 352 6.13 -5.55 -16.85
N ASN A 353 5.35 -5.05 -15.90
CA ASN A 353 5.57 -3.75 -15.25
C ASN A 353 5.53 -3.94 -13.74
N THR A 354 6.69 -3.93 -13.08
CA THR A 354 6.83 -4.08 -11.63
C THR A 354 7.65 -2.93 -11.06
N ASP A 355 7.44 -2.62 -9.77
CA ASP A 355 8.18 -1.57 -9.08
C ASP A 355 9.69 -1.86 -8.99
N ALA A 356 10.07 -3.14 -8.99
CA ALA A 356 11.48 -3.56 -9.01
C ALA A 356 12.22 -3.19 -10.29
N ARG A 357 11.49 -2.85 -11.35
CA ARG A 357 12.04 -2.56 -12.68
C ARG A 357 12.44 -1.09 -12.88
N TYR A 358 11.98 -0.18 -12.02
CA TYR A 358 12.21 1.26 -12.13
C TYR A 358 13.50 1.72 -11.45
#